data_878e4bc73a43326fc51231b83c9b9888
#
_entry.id   878e4bc73a43326fc51231b83c9b9888
#
_cell.length_a   1.000
_cell.length_b   1.000
_cell.length_c   1.000
_cell.angle_alpha   90.00
_cell.angle_beta   90.00
_cell.angle_gamma   90.00
#
_symmetry.space_group_name_H-M   'P 1'
#
loop_
_entity.id
_entity.type
_entity.pdbx_description
1 polymer ?
#
loop_
_entity_poly.entity_id
_entity_poly.type
_entity_poly.pdbx_seq_one_letter_code
_entity_poly.pdbx_strand_id
1 'polypeptide(L)'
;MIQELILFTISILPVFLIGMFIYKKDKNKEPTKLLIKLFLGGMGSCFLVTIIIIILELIFPIFAADTKNLNLIELAIHVFIGVALVEEFCKWLVAYKISYNDKNFDEFYDAIVYCIFVSLGFACLENLLYVYQYGIVTGIIRALLAVPGHACNGMFMGYYLGLSKIGALNNRKDIKTKNIILSILIPTITHGIYDYCLFSERTIFIILFFIFVIFVYVYVIKKIKKISSINRKMKYKDNYCPNCGHVVDSNFCPICGRKNE
;
A
#
# COMPACT_ATOMS: atom_id res chain seq x y z
N MET A 1 -14.77 27.22 -13.31
CA MET A 1 -15.64 26.67 -12.24
C MET A 1 -16.12 25.24 -12.52
N ILE A 2 -16.89 24.95 -13.60
CA ILE A 2 -17.35 23.56 -13.91
C ILE A 2 -16.17 22.62 -14.18
N GLN A 3 -15.19 23.04 -14.97
CA GLN A 3 -14.00 22.24 -15.26
C GLN A 3 -13.20 21.90 -13.98
N GLU A 4 -12.99 22.88 -13.11
CA GLU A 4 -12.32 22.71 -11.82
C GLU A 4 -13.03 21.67 -10.94
N LEU A 5 -14.39 21.76 -10.90
CA LEU A 5 -15.18 20.81 -10.13
C LEU A 5 -15.08 19.39 -10.68
N ILE A 6 -15.02 19.24 -12.01
CA ILE A 6 -14.83 17.93 -12.66
C ILE A 6 -13.45 17.37 -12.32
N LEU A 7 -12.36 18.16 -12.45
CA LEU A 7 -11.02 17.74 -12.12
C LEU A 7 -10.93 17.30 -10.65
N PHE A 8 -11.46 18.11 -9.75
CA PHE A 8 -11.51 17.78 -8.31
C PHE A 8 -12.27 16.48 -8.03
N THR A 9 -13.45 16.32 -8.65
CA THR A 9 -14.28 15.12 -8.46
C THR A 9 -13.57 13.86 -8.95
N ILE A 10 -12.98 13.88 -10.15
CA ILE A 10 -12.25 12.74 -10.71
C ILE A 10 -11.04 12.39 -9.83
N SER A 11 -10.39 13.39 -9.22
CA SER A 11 -9.25 13.16 -8.36
C SER A 11 -9.62 12.45 -7.05
N ILE A 12 -10.75 12.79 -6.43
CA ILE A 12 -11.10 12.35 -5.07
C ILE A 12 -12.07 11.16 -5.07
N LEU A 13 -12.97 11.07 -6.02
CA LEU A 13 -14.01 10.04 -6.05
C LEU A 13 -13.47 8.61 -5.95
N PRO A 14 -12.43 8.19 -6.70
CA PRO A 14 -11.91 6.83 -6.61
C PRO A 14 -11.32 6.53 -5.23
N VAL A 15 -10.64 7.49 -4.61
CA VAL A 15 -10.09 7.40 -3.26
C VAL A 15 -11.20 7.16 -2.24
N PHE A 16 -12.27 7.95 -2.32
CA PHE A 16 -13.43 7.84 -1.45
C PHE A 16 -14.15 6.49 -1.61
N LEU A 17 -14.37 6.03 -2.85
CA LEU A 17 -15.04 4.76 -3.12
C LEU A 17 -14.26 3.57 -2.56
N ILE A 18 -12.94 3.55 -2.75
CA ILE A 18 -12.08 2.48 -2.22
C ILE A 18 -12.05 2.55 -0.69
N GLY A 19 -11.88 3.74 -0.10
CA GLY A 19 -11.91 3.92 1.35
C GLY A 19 -13.21 3.44 1.98
N MET A 20 -14.36 3.77 1.36
CA MET A 20 -15.66 3.25 1.78
C MET A 20 -15.78 1.72 1.66
N PHE A 21 -15.27 1.14 0.59
CA PHE A 21 -15.27 -0.31 0.41
C PHE A 21 -14.49 -1.00 1.53
N ILE A 22 -13.29 -0.54 1.84
CA ILE A 22 -12.44 -1.08 2.91
C ILE A 22 -13.11 -0.92 4.28
N TYR A 23 -13.61 0.27 4.58
CA TYR A 23 -14.32 0.56 5.82
C TYR A 23 -15.56 -0.33 6.01
N LYS A 24 -16.35 -0.56 4.93
CA LYS A 24 -17.51 -1.44 5.01
C LYS A 24 -17.15 -2.92 5.20
N LYS A 25 -15.97 -3.36 4.77
CA LYS A 25 -15.48 -4.73 4.97
C LYS A 25 -14.96 -4.98 6.38
N ASP A 26 -14.64 -3.95 7.11
CA ASP A 26 -14.29 -4.06 8.51
C ASP A 26 -15.55 -4.37 9.34
N LYS A 27 -15.48 -5.41 10.18
CA LYS A 27 -16.59 -5.83 11.04
C LYS A 27 -16.65 -5.00 12.32
N ASN A 28 -15.51 -4.72 12.91
CA ASN A 28 -15.36 -3.90 14.10
C ASN A 28 -14.73 -2.56 13.69
N LYS A 29 -15.60 -1.59 13.40
CA LYS A 29 -15.22 -0.31 12.80
C LYS A 29 -14.15 0.42 13.59
N GLU A 30 -13.10 0.80 12.90
CA GLU A 30 -12.05 1.64 13.46
C GLU A 30 -12.53 3.06 13.75
N PRO A 31 -12.00 3.72 14.80
CA PRO A 31 -12.37 5.11 15.12
C PRO A 31 -12.11 6.04 13.94
N THR A 32 -13.14 6.75 13.49
CA THR A 32 -13.05 7.67 12.35
C THR A 32 -11.94 8.70 12.53
N LYS A 33 -11.71 9.18 13.77
CA LYS A 33 -10.62 10.11 14.08
C LYS A 33 -9.24 9.52 13.76
N LEU A 34 -9.03 8.22 14.03
CA LEU A 34 -7.78 7.53 13.72
C LEU A 34 -7.62 7.39 12.20
N LEU A 35 -8.68 7.00 11.49
CA LEU A 35 -8.66 6.86 10.03
C LEU A 35 -8.39 8.20 9.34
N ILE A 36 -9.00 9.29 9.79
CA ILE A 36 -8.72 10.64 9.29
C ILE A 36 -7.25 11.01 9.55
N LYS A 37 -6.72 10.74 10.75
CA LYS A 37 -5.33 11.02 11.09
C LYS A 37 -4.36 10.25 10.18
N LEU A 38 -4.65 8.98 9.89
CA LEU A 38 -3.86 8.15 8.99
C LEU A 38 -3.92 8.67 7.55
N PHE A 39 -5.10 9.02 7.07
CA PHE A 39 -5.31 9.58 5.74
C PHE A 39 -4.55 10.90 5.55
N LEU A 40 -4.71 11.84 6.48
CA LEU A 40 -3.99 13.12 6.46
C LEU A 40 -2.46 12.93 6.61
N GLY A 41 -2.04 11.97 7.43
CA GLY A 41 -0.64 11.57 7.52
C GLY A 41 -0.11 11.03 6.19
N GLY A 42 -0.92 10.25 5.46
CA GLY A 42 -0.62 9.79 4.11
C GLY A 42 -0.45 10.95 3.12
N MET A 43 -1.36 11.94 3.13
CA MET A 43 -1.19 13.17 2.35
C MET A 43 0.12 13.89 2.74
N GLY A 44 0.40 13.99 4.03
CA GLY A 44 1.62 14.62 4.54
C GLY A 44 2.90 13.89 4.12
N SER A 45 2.84 12.57 3.90
CA SER A 45 4.01 11.80 3.44
C SER A 45 4.48 12.18 2.03
N CYS A 46 3.62 12.77 1.18
CA CYS A 46 4.03 13.29 -0.12
C CYS A 46 5.11 14.38 0.01
N PHE A 47 4.99 15.26 1.00
CA PHE A 47 6.01 16.29 1.25
C PHE A 47 7.34 15.67 1.66
N LEU A 48 7.30 14.62 2.51
CA LEU A 48 8.52 13.92 2.91
C LEU A 48 9.17 13.22 1.71
N VAL A 49 8.39 12.58 0.86
CA VAL A 49 8.85 11.97 -0.39
C VAL A 49 9.52 13.01 -1.28
N THR A 50 8.88 14.15 -1.50
CA THR A 50 9.44 15.25 -2.32
C THR A 50 10.80 15.70 -1.81
N ILE A 51 10.94 15.88 -0.49
CA ILE A 51 12.23 16.29 0.12
C ILE A 51 13.29 15.21 -0.12
N ILE A 52 12.98 13.94 0.09
CA ILE A 52 13.94 12.84 -0.10
C ILE A 52 14.34 12.72 -1.57
N ILE A 53 13.39 12.83 -2.51
CA ILE A 53 13.68 12.75 -3.95
C ILE A 53 14.61 13.90 -4.35
N ILE A 54 14.35 15.15 -3.94
CA ILE A 54 15.24 16.29 -4.22
C ILE A 54 16.65 16.01 -3.70
N ILE A 55 16.79 15.45 -2.49
CA ILE A 55 18.11 15.12 -1.94
C ILE A 55 18.79 14.02 -2.78
N LEU A 56 18.06 13.00 -3.20
CA LEU A 56 18.59 11.93 -4.06
C LEU A 56 19.04 12.46 -5.42
N GLU A 57 18.26 13.34 -6.04
CA GLU A 57 18.59 14.01 -7.32
C GLU A 57 19.86 14.85 -7.23
N LEU A 58 20.05 15.56 -6.11
CA LEU A 58 21.25 16.36 -5.87
C LEU A 58 22.52 15.52 -5.67
N ILE A 59 22.41 14.31 -5.09
CA ILE A 59 23.55 13.46 -4.77
C ILE A 59 23.86 12.48 -5.91
N PHE A 60 22.84 11.95 -6.56
CA PHE A 60 22.96 10.88 -7.55
C PHE A 60 22.31 11.28 -8.88
N PRO A 61 23.11 11.59 -9.92
CA PRO A 61 22.59 12.04 -11.22
C PRO A 61 21.57 11.10 -11.88
N ILE A 62 21.62 9.82 -11.56
CA ILE A 62 20.66 8.81 -12.08
C ILE A 62 19.21 9.12 -11.69
N PHE A 63 18.98 9.73 -10.52
CA PHE A 63 17.63 10.08 -10.05
C PHE A 63 17.13 11.41 -10.63
N ALA A 64 18.03 12.28 -11.12
CA ALA A 64 17.68 13.52 -11.82
C ALA A 64 17.49 13.32 -13.34
N ALA A 65 17.83 12.16 -13.86
CA ALA A 65 17.78 11.89 -15.30
C ALA A 65 16.33 11.68 -15.79
N ASP A 66 16.02 12.16 -16.99
CA ASP A 66 14.76 11.82 -17.67
C ASP A 66 14.71 10.30 -17.94
N THR A 67 13.66 9.65 -17.49
CA THR A 67 13.47 8.20 -17.61
C THR A 67 13.58 7.68 -19.04
N LYS A 68 13.26 8.51 -20.03
CA LYS A 68 13.40 8.18 -21.47
C LYS A 68 14.84 8.00 -21.94
N ASN A 69 15.79 8.60 -21.21
CA ASN A 69 17.22 8.53 -21.55
C ASN A 69 17.94 7.40 -20.81
N LEU A 70 17.26 6.72 -19.89
CA LEU A 70 17.83 5.64 -19.09
C LEU A 70 17.76 4.29 -19.85
N ASN A 71 18.82 3.50 -19.72
CA ASN A 71 18.76 2.10 -20.14
C ASN A 71 17.90 1.29 -19.12
N LEU A 72 17.55 0.03 -19.44
CA LEU A 72 16.65 -0.77 -18.61
C LEU A 72 17.16 -1.00 -17.18
N ILE A 73 18.47 -1.10 -16.97
CA ILE A 73 19.04 -1.30 -15.62
C ILE A 73 18.99 0.01 -14.84
N GLU A 74 19.37 1.10 -15.47
CA GLU A 74 19.27 2.44 -14.88
C GLU A 74 17.83 2.80 -14.54
N LEU A 75 16.89 2.52 -15.45
CA LEU A 75 15.45 2.70 -15.20
C LEU A 75 14.97 1.85 -14.01
N ALA A 76 15.42 0.60 -13.89
CA ALA A 76 15.10 -0.23 -12.74
C ALA A 76 15.61 0.39 -11.43
N ILE A 77 16.86 0.87 -11.38
CA ILE A 77 17.42 1.55 -10.21
C ILE A 77 16.61 2.81 -9.88
N HIS A 78 16.34 3.65 -10.89
CA HIS A 78 15.57 4.89 -10.73
C HIS A 78 14.18 4.60 -10.12
N VAL A 79 13.44 3.67 -10.69
CA VAL A 79 12.05 3.38 -10.31
C VAL A 79 11.98 2.64 -8.97
N PHE A 80 12.76 1.57 -8.76
CA PHE A 80 12.65 0.76 -7.55
C PHE A 80 13.25 1.44 -6.32
N ILE A 81 14.35 2.18 -6.48
CA ILE A 81 15.07 2.81 -5.35
C ILE A 81 14.67 4.28 -5.22
N GLY A 82 14.69 5.04 -6.32
CA GLY A 82 14.42 6.47 -6.30
C GLY A 82 12.95 6.82 -6.07
N VAL A 83 12.02 6.01 -6.58
CA VAL A 83 10.58 6.27 -6.49
C VAL A 83 9.91 5.31 -5.51
N ALA A 84 9.77 4.04 -5.88
CA ALA A 84 8.93 3.08 -5.15
C ALA A 84 9.37 2.87 -3.70
N LEU A 85 10.68 2.69 -3.45
CA LEU A 85 11.18 2.51 -2.07
C LEU A 85 10.94 3.75 -1.22
N VAL A 86 11.22 4.95 -1.76
CA VAL A 86 11.04 6.21 -1.03
C VAL A 86 9.58 6.42 -0.67
N GLU A 87 8.67 6.23 -1.62
CA GLU A 87 7.25 6.40 -1.38
C GLU A 87 6.69 5.38 -0.39
N GLU A 88 6.96 4.08 -0.61
CA GLU A 88 6.40 3.06 0.26
C GLU A 88 7.02 3.11 1.66
N PHE A 89 8.29 3.50 1.80
CA PHE A 89 8.91 3.73 3.10
C PHE A 89 8.26 4.91 3.84
N CYS A 90 8.00 6.03 3.17
CA CYS A 90 7.35 7.20 3.80
C CYS A 90 5.92 6.88 4.22
N LYS A 91 5.14 6.17 3.39
CA LYS A 91 3.80 5.67 3.74
C LYS A 91 3.86 4.71 4.94
N TRP A 92 4.80 3.77 4.91
CA TRP A 92 5.03 2.82 6.02
C TRP A 92 5.39 3.53 7.32
N LEU A 93 6.28 4.53 7.27
CA LEU A 93 6.69 5.30 8.44
C LEU A 93 5.49 5.97 9.12
N VAL A 94 4.59 6.57 8.34
CA VAL A 94 3.34 7.17 8.83
C VAL A 94 2.43 6.12 9.45
N ALA A 95 2.16 5.02 8.74
CA ALA A 95 1.33 3.93 9.23
C ALA A 95 1.88 3.37 10.54
N TYR A 96 3.18 3.04 10.57
CA TYR A 96 3.84 2.49 11.74
C TYR A 96 3.80 3.43 12.95
N LYS A 97 4.17 4.70 12.76
CA LYS A 97 4.23 5.69 13.86
C LYS A 97 2.86 6.02 14.46
N ILE A 98 1.82 6.07 13.62
CA ILE A 98 0.48 6.44 14.07
C ILE A 98 -0.25 5.24 14.66
N SER A 99 -0.14 4.05 14.06
CA SER A 99 -1.05 2.94 14.40
C SER A 99 -0.40 1.77 15.15
N TYR A 100 0.91 1.52 14.99
CA TYR A 100 1.50 0.26 15.48
C TYR A 100 1.34 0.02 16.98
N ASN A 101 1.38 1.09 17.79
CA ASN A 101 1.18 1.03 19.24
C ASN A 101 -0.17 1.63 19.68
N ASP A 102 -1.08 1.92 18.74
CA ASP A 102 -2.41 2.39 19.09
C ASP A 102 -3.22 1.25 19.74
N LYS A 103 -4.04 1.60 20.72
CA LYS A 103 -4.87 0.66 21.49
C LYS A 103 -5.96 -0.02 20.64
N ASN A 104 -6.37 0.65 19.55
CA ASN A 104 -7.36 0.12 18.62
C ASN A 104 -6.75 -0.89 17.64
N PHE A 105 -5.41 -1.04 17.56
CA PHE A 105 -4.79 -2.07 16.75
C PHE A 105 -4.86 -3.41 17.46
N ASP A 106 -6.03 -4.00 17.53
CA ASP A 106 -6.29 -5.26 18.23
C ASP A 106 -6.75 -6.41 17.32
N GLU A 107 -6.95 -6.14 16.01
CA GLU A 107 -7.30 -7.14 15.01
C GLU A 107 -6.28 -7.17 13.84
N PHE A 108 -6.18 -8.32 13.18
CA PHE A 108 -5.28 -8.46 12.03
C PHE A 108 -5.70 -7.56 10.86
N TYR A 109 -7.01 -7.40 10.67
CA TYR A 109 -7.57 -6.58 9.58
C TYR A 109 -7.30 -5.09 9.77
N ASP A 110 -7.14 -4.61 11.01
CA ASP A 110 -6.88 -3.20 11.31
C ASP A 110 -5.59 -2.72 10.63
N ALA A 111 -4.53 -3.55 10.64
CA ALA A 111 -3.29 -3.22 9.94
C ALA A 111 -3.52 -2.94 8.45
N ILE A 112 -4.41 -3.73 7.81
CA ILE A 112 -4.76 -3.57 6.40
C ILE A 112 -5.53 -2.27 6.21
N VAL A 113 -6.53 -2.00 7.06
CA VAL A 113 -7.32 -0.76 7.03
C VAL A 113 -6.39 0.45 7.19
N TYR A 114 -5.53 0.46 8.20
CA TYR A 114 -4.63 1.58 8.49
C TYR A 114 -3.68 1.88 7.34
N CYS A 115 -3.01 0.86 6.81
CA CYS A 115 -2.07 1.04 5.71
C CYS A 115 -2.76 1.46 4.41
N ILE A 116 -3.96 0.94 4.12
CA ILE A 116 -4.74 1.38 2.96
C ILE A 116 -5.16 2.85 3.13
N PHE A 117 -5.61 3.28 4.32
CA PHE A 117 -5.97 4.68 4.53
C PHE A 117 -4.79 5.64 4.38
N VAL A 118 -3.60 5.27 4.82
CA VAL A 118 -2.37 6.04 4.55
C VAL A 118 -2.08 6.09 3.06
N SER A 119 -2.11 4.94 2.37
CA SER A 119 -1.85 4.87 0.92
C SER A 119 -2.88 5.63 0.10
N LEU A 120 -4.15 5.63 0.50
CA LEU A 120 -5.21 6.42 -0.13
C LEU A 120 -5.03 7.93 0.13
N GLY A 121 -4.55 8.32 1.32
CA GLY A 121 -4.21 9.72 1.61
C GLY A 121 -3.09 10.21 0.70
N PHE A 122 -2.03 9.43 0.56
CA PHE A 122 -0.95 9.70 -0.40
C PHE A 122 -1.48 9.82 -1.83
N ALA A 123 -2.19 8.79 -2.30
CA ALA A 123 -2.77 8.76 -3.65
C ALA A 123 -3.74 9.93 -3.91
N CYS A 124 -4.46 10.42 -2.90
CA CYS A 124 -5.37 11.55 -3.01
C CYS A 124 -4.62 12.82 -3.41
N LEU A 125 -3.56 13.16 -2.67
CA LEU A 125 -2.78 14.37 -2.96
C LEU A 125 -2.03 14.25 -4.28
N GLU A 126 -1.39 13.11 -4.50
CA GLU A 126 -0.69 12.84 -5.76
C GLU A 126 -1.64 12.92 -6.96
N ASN A 127 -2.82 12.30 -6.86
CA ASN A 127 -3.82 12.32 -7.94
C ASN A 127 -4.34 13.73 -8.23
N LEU A 128 -4.55 14.56 -7.20
CA LEU A 128 -4.86 15.97 -7.37
C LEU A 128 -3.78 16.68 -8.18
N LEU A 129 -2.51 16.54 -7.81
CA LEU A 129 -1.39 17.19 -8.51
C LEU A 129 -1.33 16.77 -9.99
N TYR A 130 -1.41 15.46 -10.26
CA TYR A 130 -1.38 14.95 -11.65
C TYR A 130 -2.57 15.40 -12.48
N VAL A 131 -3.78 15.38 -11.92
CA VAL A 131 -4.99 15.75 -12.67
C VAL A 131 -4.99 17.23 -13.00
N TYR A 132 -4.56 18.09 -12.07
CA TYR A 132 -4.44 19.53 -12.35
C TYR A 132 -3.33 19.85 -13.36
N GLN A 133 -2.26 19.06 -13.38
CA GLN A 133 -1.15 19.25 -14.31
C GLN A 133 -1.43 18.70 -15.72
N TYR A 134 -2.06 17.52 -15.81
CA TYR A 134 -2.19 16.76 -17.07
C TYR A 134 -3.64 16.55 -17.55
N GLY A 135 -4.63 17.01 -16.79
CA GLY A 135 -6.03 17.08 -17.19
C GLY A 135 -6.84 15.80 -16.98
N ILE A 136 -8.07 15.82 -17.53
CA ILE A 136 -9.14 14.83 -17.25
C ILE A 136 -8.74 13.41 -17.66
N VAL A 137 -8.10 13.23 -18.82
CA VAL A 137 -7.71 11.89 -19.31
C VAL A 137 -6.76 11.21 -18.33
N THR A 138 -5.76 11.93 -17.84
CA THR A 138 -4.86 11.45 -16.79
C THR A 138 -5.64 11.06 -15.54
N GLY A 139 -6.62 11.89 -15.14
CA GLY A 139 -7.48 11.60 -14.00
C GLY A 139 -8.25 10.28 -14.14
N ILE A 140 -8.83 10.00 -15.31
CA ILE A 140 -9.55 8.75 -15.56
C ILE A 140 -8.61 7.55 -15.51
N ILE A 141 -7.45 7.63 -16.16
CA ILE A 141 -6.45 6.56 -16.16
C ILE A 141 -5.97 6.28 -14.74
N ARG A 142 -5.64 7.33 -13.99
CA ARG A 142 -5.18 7.20 -12.60
C ARG A 142 -6.27 6.69 -11.64
N ALA A 143 -7.53 7.06 -11.87
CA ALA A 143 -8.67 6.54 -11.10
C ALA A 143 -8.83 5.03 -11.24
N LEU A 144 -8.50 4.46 -12.40
CA LEU A 144 -8.63 3.03 -12.70
C LEU A 144 -7.36 2.22 -12.36
N LEU A 145 -6.19 2.85 -12.42
CA LEU A 145 -4.90 2.16 -12.33
C LEU A 145 -4.09 2.60 -11.10
N ALA A 146 -3.74 3.88 -10.97
CA ALA A 146 -2.83 4.34 -9.92
C ALA A 146 -3.48 4.30 -8.53
N VAL A 147 -4.68 4.88 -8.36
CA VAL A 147 -5.35 4.93 -7.05
C VAL A 147 -5.65 3.53 -6.50
N PRO A 148 -6.21 2.58 -7.28
CA PRO A 148 -6.32 1.19 -6.81
C PRO A 148 -4.97 0.50 -6.61
N GLY A 149 -3.94 0.85 -7.38
CA GLY A 149 -2.57 0.35 -7.20
C GLY A 149 -2.00 0.70 -5.83
N HIS A 150 -2.10 1.98 -5.42
CA HIS A 150 -1.71 2.41 -4.08
C HIS A 150 -2.50 1.69 -2.97
N ALA A 151 -3.79 1.46 -3.17
CA ALA A 151 -4.59 0.68 -2.21
C ALA A 151 -4.12 -0.78 -2.11
N CYS A 152 -3.70 -1.40 -3.22
CA CYS A 152 -3.11 -2.74 -3.23
C CYS A 152 -1.76 -2.77 -2.48
N ASN A 153 -0.90 -1.77 -2.69
CA ASN A 153 0.36 -1.64 -1.95
C ASN A 153 0.10 -1.45 -0.45
N GLY A 154 -0.89 -0.62 -0.09
CA GLY A 154 -1.34 -0.47 1.30
C GLY A 154 -1.85 -1.78 1.91
N MET A 155 -2.54 -2.61 1.14
CA MET A 155 -2.96 -3.95 1.58
C MET A 155 -1.77 -4.87 1.85
N PHE A 156 -0.77 -4.93 0.97
CA PHE A 156 0.44 -5.71 1.20
C PHE A 156 1.21 -5.22 2.42
N MET A 157 1.40 -3.91 2.53
CA MET A 157 2.02 -3.27 3.70
C MET A 157 1.32 -3.68 4.99
N GLY A 158 -0.01 -3.53 5.04
CA GLY A 158 -0.83 -3.85 6.21
C GLY A 158 -0.83 -5.34 6.54
N TYR A 159 -0.83 -6.21 5.53
CA TYR A 159 -0.75 -7.65 5.74
C TYR A 159 0.50 -8.05 6.53
N TYR A 160 1.68 -7.59 6.09
CA TYR A 160 2.94 -7.89 6.78
C TYR A 160 3.08 -7.12 8.09
N LEU A 161 2.55 -5.91 8.19
CA LEU A 161 2.53 -5.16 9.43
C LEU A 161 1.69 -5.87 10.51
N GLY A 162 0.55 -6.45 10.13
CA GLY A 162 -0.27 -7.30 11.00
C GLY A 162 0.47 -8.54 11.48
N LEU A 163 1.22 -9.23 10.58
CA LEU A 163 2.06 -10.36 10.97
C LEU A 163 3.17 -9.94 11.95
N SER A 164 3.75 -8.76 11.77
CA SER A 164 4.75 -8.24 12.70
C SER A 164 4.17 -7.97 14.08
N LYS A 165 2.92 -7.45 14.16
CA LYS A 165 2.21 -7.23 15.41
C LYS A 165 1.98 -8.54 16.17
N ILE A 166 1.57 -9.60 15.46
CA ILE A 166 1.45 -10.96 16.02
C ILE A 166 2.79 -11.43 16.58
N GLY A 167 3.88 -11.27 15.84
CA GLY A 167 5.22 -11.58 16.31
C GLY A 167 5.58 -10.83 17.60
N ALA A 168 5.24 -9.54 17.67
CA ALA A 168 5.47 -8.73 18.87
C ALA A 168 4.64 -9.21 20.06
N LEU A 169 3.36 -9.53 19.86
CA LEU A 169 2.48 -10.06 20.93
C LEU A 169 2.95 -11.39 21.50
N ASN A 170 3.61 -12.20 20.68
CA ASN A 170 4.13 -13.52 21.11
C ASN A 170 5.61 -13.52 21.50
N ASN A 171 6.24 -12.34 21.68
CA ASN A 171 7.66 -12.19 21.98
C ASN A 171 8.61 -12.84 20.94
N ARG A 172 8.14 -13.06 19.69
CA ARG A 172 8.90 -13.61 18.57
C ARG A 172 9.55 -12.48 17.78
N LYS A 173 10.74 -12.06 18.22
CA LYS A 173 11.51 -10.97 17.58
C LYS A 173 11.85 -11.29 16.13
N ASP A 174 12.15 -12.55 15.82
CA ASP A 174 12.43 -13.05 14.47
C ASP A 174 11.24 -12.79 13.52
N ILE A 175 10.02 -13.18 13.91
CA ILE A 175 8.79 -12.97 13.14
C ILE A 175 8.48 -11.48 13.01
N LYS A 176 8.61 -10.73 14.13
CA LYS A 176 8.38 -9.27 14.13
C LYS A 176 9.29 -8.59 13.11
N THR A 177 10.61 -8.78 13.21
CA THR A 177 11.59 -8.06 12.37
C THR A 177 11.47 -8.45 10.90
N LYS A 178 11.34 -9.75 10.61
CA LYS A 178 11.10 -10.23 9.24
C LYS A 178 9.90 -9.54 8.60
N ASN A 179 8.78 -9.48 9.30
CA ASN A 179 7.55 -8.93 8.73
C ASN A 179 7.53 -7.40 8.69
N ILE A 180 8.29 -6.70 9.53
CA ILE A 180 8.56 -5.27 9.37
C ILE A 180 9.29 -5.03 8.03
N ILE A 181 10.34 -5.79 7.74
CA ILE A 181 11.07 -5.65 6.48
C ILE A 181 10.16 -5.95 5.28
N LEU A 182 9.38 -7.03 5.34
CA LEU A 182 8.47 -7.42 4.27
C LEU A 182 7.33 -6.41 4.07
N SER A 183 6.90 -5.70 5.12
CA SER A 183 5.88 -4.65 5.02
C SER A 183 6.33 -3.41 4.24
N ILE A 184 7.64 -3.25 4.03
CA ILE A 184 8.22 -2.23 3.15
C ILE A 184 8.57 -2.85 1.79
N LEU A 185 9.27 -3.99 1.79
CA LEU A 185 9.85 -4.56 0.59
C LEU A 185 8.81 -5.03 -0.43
N ILE A 186 7.74 -5.70 0.02
CA ILE A 186 6.71 -6.23 -0.90
C ILE A 186 5.96 -5.12 -1.62
N PRO A 187 5.41 -4.07 -0.94
CA PRO A 187 4.81 -2.95 -1.65
C PRO A 187 5.81 -2.19 -2.54
N THR A 188 7.09 -2.06 -2.14
CA THR A 188 8.13 -1.49 -2.99
C THR A 188 8.32 -2.28 -4.29
N ILE A 189 8.36 -3.61 -4.21
CA ILE A 189 8.50 -4.48 -5.40
C ILE A 189 7.27 -4.36 -6.30
N THR A 190 6.06 -4.41 -5.74
CA THR A 190 4.82 -4.33 -6.52
C THR A 190 4.64 -2.96 -7.16
N HIS A 191 5.00 -1.88 -6.47
CA HIS A 191 5.01 -0.51 -6.98
C HIS A 191 6.07 -0.36 -8.08
N GLY A 192 7.30 -0.78 -7.81
CA GLY A 192 8.40 -0.69 -8.78
C GLY A 192 8.12 -1.46 -10.08
N ILE A 193 7.49 -2.65 -10.02
CA ILE A 193 7.06 -3.39 -11.22
C ILE A 193 6.03 -2.59 -12.00
N TYR A 194 5.05 -1.99 -11.33
CA TYR A 194 4.02 -1.15 -11.94
C TYR A 194 4.65 0.00 -12.73
N ASP A 195 5.50 0.79 -12.10
CA ASP A 195 6.13 1.95 -12.72
C ASP A 195 7.17 1.55 -13.79
N TYR A 196 7.98 0.53 -13.54
CA TYR A 196 8.96 0.04 -14.49
C TYR A 196 8.31 -0.38 -15.81
N CYS A 197 7.19 -1.08 -15.74
CA CYS A 197 6.46 -1.48 -16.94
C CYS A 197 5.92 -0.29 -17.73
N LEU A 198 5.46 0.77 -17.04
CA LEU A 198 4.94 1.97 -17.69
C LEU A 198 6.07 2.83 -18.27
N PHE A 199 7.12 3.12 -17.49
CA PHE A 199 8.19 4.02 -17.91
C PHE A 199 9.15 3.40 -18.93
N SER A 200 9.16 2.08 -19.11
CA SER A 200 9.94 1.43 -20.16
C SER A 200 9.49 1.76 -21.57
N GLU A 201 8.27 2.25 -21.75
CA GLU A 201 7.60 2.58 -23.03
C GLU A 201 7.63 1.45 -24.07
N ARG A 202 8.01 0.20 -23.70
CA ARG A 202 8.10 -0.94 -24.62
C ARG A 202 6.79 -1.71 -24.64
N THR A 203 6.29 -2.05 -25.82
CA THR A 203 5.01 -2.76 -26.01
C THR A 203 4.91 -4.03 -25.15
N ILE A 204 5.98 -4.83 -25.05
CA ILE A 204 5.98 -6.05 -24.25
C ILE A 204 5.73 -5.75 -22.76
N PHE A 205 6.34 -4.70 -22.20
CA PHE A 205 6.13 -4.33 -20.79
C PHE A 205 4.75 -3.73 -20.55
N ILE A 206 4.17 -3.04 -21.54
CA ILE A 206 2.78 -2.58 -21.43
C ILE A 206 1.79 -3.76 -21.39
N ILE A 207 2.02 -4.81 -22.17
CA ILE A 207 1.22 -6.04 -22.09
C ILE A 207 1.37 -6.71 -20.72
N LEU A 208 2.59 -6.86 -20.25
CA LEU A 208 2.90 -7.43 -18.92
C LEU A 208 2.30 -6.59 -17.79
N PHE A 209 2.27 -5.26 -17.92
CA PHE A 209 1.62 -4.34 -16.99
C PHE A 209 0.14 -4.67 -16.77
N PHE A 210 -0.63 -4.79 -17.84
CA PHE A 210 -2.07 -5.09 -17.71
C PHE A 210 -2.32 -6.47 -17.11
N ILE A 211 -1.52 -7.48 -17.47
CA ILE A 211 -1.60 -8.81 -16.86
C ILE A 211 -1.31 -8.72 -15.36
N PHE A 212 -0.24 -8.02 -14.99
CA PHE A 212 0.18 -7.83 -13.61
C PHE A 212 -0.89 -7.10 -12.78
N VAL A 213 -1.41 -5.98 -13.28
CA VAL A 213 -2.43 -5.18 -12.60
C VAL A 213 -3.71 -5.99 -12.36
N ILE A 214 -4.21 -6.69 -13.37
CA ILE A 214 -5.40 -7.53 -13.24
C ILE A 214 -5.17 -8.63 -12.19
N PHE A 215 -4.01 -9.30 -12.25
CA PHE A 215 -3.64 -10.34 -11.28
C PHE A 215 -3.61 -9.78 -9.85
N VAL A 216 -2.92 -8.66 -9.63
CA VAL A 216 -2.80 -8.02 -8.31
C VAL A 216 -4.17 -7.61 -7.77
N TYR A 217 -5.02 -6.98 -8.59
CA TYR A 217 -6.35 -6.54 -8.16
C TYR A 217 -7.24 -7.70 -7.76
N VAL A 218 -7.30 -8.74 -8.58
CA VAL A 218 -8.10 -9.95 -8.27
C VAL A 218 -7.58 -10.63 -7.00
N TYR A 219 -6.25 -10.75 -6.87
CA TYR A 219 -5.63 -11.34 -5.68
C TYR A 219 -5.97 -10.54 -4.42
N VAL A 220 -5.75 -9.21 -4.44
CA VAL A 220 -5.98 -8.34 -3.29
C VAL A 220 -7.44 -8.32 -2.86
N ILE A 221 -8.38 -8.21 -3.80
CA ILE A 221 -9.82 -8.22 -3.50
C ILE A 221 -10.23 -9.55 -2.84
N LYS A 222 -9.77 -10.68 -3.39
CA LYS A 222 -10.04 -12.01 -2.80
C LYS A 222 -9.43 -12.13 -1.40
N LYS A 223 -8.21 -11.65 -1.22
CA LYS A 223 -7.50 -11.71 0.06
C LYS A 223 -8.18 -10.84 1.12
N ILE A 224 -8.57 -9.60 0.79
CA ILE A 224 -9.32 -8.69 1.68
C ILE A 224 -10.63 -9.34 2.12
N LYS A 225 -11.42 -9.86 1.19
CA LYS A 225 -12.69 -10.52 1.51
C LYS A 225 -12.49 -11.70 2.45
N LYS A 226 -11.47 -12.55 2.20
CA LYS A 226 -11.15 -13.71 3.02
C LYS A 226 -10.70 -13.29 4.43
N ILE A 227 -9.76 -12.36 4.55
CA ILE A 227 -9.25 -11.91 5.86
C ILE A 227 -10.36 -11.25 6.67
N SER A 228 -11.12 -10.32 6.06
CA SER A 228 -12.25 -9.66 6.73
C SER A 228 -13.31 -10.66 7.25
N SER A 229 -13.59 -11.74 6.49
CA SER A 229 -14.63 -12.72 6.90
C SER A 229 -14.27 -13.53 8.14
N ILE A 230 -12.98 -13.75 8.40
CA ILE A 230 -12.44 -14.57 9.50
C ILE A 230 -11.69 -13.73 10.54
N ASN A 231 -11.78 -12.41 10.44
CA ASN A 231 -11.11 -11.49 11.33
C ASN A 231 -11.61 -11.58 12.78
N ARG A 232 -10.70 -11.54 13.74
CA ARG A 232 -10.98 -11.51 15.18
C ARG A 232 -9.84 -10.81 15.92
N LYS A 233 -10.10 -10.44 17.18
CA LYS A 233 -9.10 -9.82 18.06
C LYS A 233 -7.89 -10.72 18.28
N MET A 234 -6.71 -10.15 18.14
CA MET A 234 -5.43 -10.80 18.43
C MET A 234 -5.22 -10.88 19.94
N LYS A 235 -4.88 -12.05 20.45
CA LYS A 235 -4.61 -12.26 21.87
C LYS A 235 -3.19 -12.79 22.08
N TYR A 236 -2.62 -12.50 23.23
CA TYR A 236 -1.38 -13.11 23.66
C TYR A 236 -1.55 -14.64 23.80
N LYS A 237 -0.58 -15.39 23.30
CA LYS A 237 -0.59 -16.86 23.25
C LYS A 237 -1.68 -17.52 22.42
N ASP A 238 -2.37 -16.81 21.52
CA ASP A 238 -3.18 -17.47 20.51
C ASP A 238 -2.30 -18.39 19.64
N ASN A 239 -2.87 -19.51 19.19
CA ASN A 239 -2.20 -20.37 18.22
C ASN A 239 -2.17 -19.66 16.87
N TYR A 240 -0.98 -19.44 16.34
CA TYR A 240 -0.78 -18.77 15.07
C TYR A 240 -0.22 -19.72 14.03
N CYS A 241 -0.74 -19.64 12.82
CA CYS A 241 -0.20 -20.38 11.70
C CYS A 241 1.28 -19.99 11.46
N PRO A 242 2.22 -20.95 11.47
CA PRO A 242 3.63 -20.66 11.28
C PRO A 242 3.96 -20.13 9.88
N ASN A 243 3.06 -20.31 8.91
CA ASN A 243 3.26 -19.86 7.54
C ASN A 243 2.74 -18.45 7.27
N CYS A 244 1.58 -18.08 7.82
CA CYS A 244 0.94 -16.79 7.50
C CYS A 244 0.61 -15.95 8.74
N GLY A 245 0.90 -16.44 9.95
CA GLY A 245 0.67 -15.74 11.21
C GLY A 245 -0.78 -15.55 11.61
N HIS A 246 -1.75 -16.11 10.85
CA HIS A 246 -3.15 -16.02 11.21
C HIS A 246 -3.46 -16.88 12.43
N VAL A 247 -4.37 -16.41 13.29
CA VAL A 247 -4.86 -17.18 14.44
C VAL A 247 -5.63 -18.40 13.96
N VAL A 248 -5.33 -19.59 14.51
CA VAL A 248 -5.91 -20.84 14.07
C VAL A 248 -6.51 -21.60 15.25
N ASP A 249 -7.77 -21.97 15.09
CA ASP A 249 -8.54 -22.75 16.06
C ASP A 249 -8.79 -24.19 15.57
N SER A 250 -8.18 -24.57 14.44
CA SER A 250 -8.38 -25.86 13.78
C SER A 250 -7.07 -26.46 13.30
N ASN A 251 -7.11 -27.72 12.88
CA ASN A 251 -5.92 -28.41 12.35
C ASN A 251 -5.37 -27.81 11.06
N PHE A 252 -6.10 -26.91 10.39
CA PHE A 252 -5.67 -26.26 9.16
C PHE A 252 -5.90 -24.76 9.24
N CYS A 253 -4.93 -23.98 8.75
CA CYS A 253 -5.07 -22.54 8.67
C CYS A 253 -6.12 -22.12 7.64
N PRO A 254 -7.14 -21.33 8.02
CA PRO A 254 -8.20 -20.91 7.09
C PRO A 254 -7.70 -19.92 6.03
N ILE A 255 -6.54 -19.29 6.25
CA ILE A 255 -5.95 -18.34 5.30
C ILE A 255 -5.11 -19.04 4.23
N CYS A 256 -4.16 -19.87 4.63
CA CYS A 256 -3.18 -20.45 3.72
C CYS A 256 -3.32 -21.95 3.52
N GLY A 257 -4.24 -22.61 4.21
CA GLY A 257 -4.48 -24.05 4.12
C GLY A 257 -3.43 -24.94 4.80
N ARG A 258 -2.36 -24.36 5.40
CA ARG A 258 -1.31 -25.14 6.05
C ARG A 258 -1.87 -25.89 7.26
N LYS A 259 -1.48 -27.17 7.40
CA LYS A 259 -1.73 -27.94 8.61
C LYS A 259 -0.96 -27.34 9.79
N ASN A 260 -1.62 -27.17 10.92
CA ASN A 260 -0.99 -26.73 12.16
C ASN A 260 -0.48 -27.97 12.89
N GLU A 261 0.79 -27.96 13.20
CA GLU A 261 1.44 -28.99 14.02
C GLU A 261 1.40 -28.57 15.48
#